data_3d1512afb673d00a457701b66b90361a
#
_entry.id   3d1512afb673d00a457701b66b90361a
#
_cell.length_a   1.000
_cell.length_b   1.000
_cell.length_c   1.000
_cell.angle_alpha   90.00
_cell.angle_beta   90.00
_cell.angle_gamma   90.00
#
_symmetry.space_group_name_H-M   'P 1'
#
loop_
_entity.id
_entity.type
_entity.pdbx_description
1 polymer ?
#
loop_
_entity_poly.entity_id
_entity_poly.type
_entity_poly.pdbx_seq_one_letter_code
_entity_poly.pdbx_strand_id
1 'polypeptide(L)'
;MKNGCILCGGVGSGKSRTALAYYFLSQGGKLINTDKYVPMQNPKDLYIITTARKRDTLEWEGELGPFLMSTRDDVNFYSNKITVDSWNNIKKYADVKNAFFIFDEQRVVGSGTWVKAFLAITRNNNNWILLSATPGDTWSDYIPVFIANGFYKNRTEFSHQHIVYKRFSKFPQIDRYINTGRLIRLRNSILVDMDFKRKTVSHHEDVYVKYDISTYKDIGKTRWNPYENEPITNASELCYIWRKVVNSDESRQVAIMELVEKHPKAIIFYNFDYELEILKQIHYGNGVEIAEWNGHKHQPIPTGDKWVYLVQYTAGCEGWNCIRTDTIIFYSQNYSYKVMEQASGRINRLNTPFTDLYYYHLKSRSGIDLAISKALKNKKNFNESRFVSKGDRNNATNS
;
A
#
# COMPACT_ATOMS: atom_id res chain seq x y z
N MET A 1 -18.41 -9.13 13.02
CA MET A 1 -17.61 -7.92 13.35
C MET A 1 -18.07 -7.38 14.69
N LYS A 2 -17.26 -6.62 15.37
CA LYS A 2 -17.57 -5.93 16.64
C LYS A 2 -16.92 -4.55 16.63
N ASN A 3 -17.37 -3.67 17.55
CA ASN A 3 -16.69 -2.38 17.75
C ASN A 3 -15.21 -2.58 18.07
N GLY A 4 -14.34 -1.75 17.51
CA GLY A 4 -12.89 -1.82 17.71
C GLY A 4 -12.16 -2.90 16.91
N CYS A 5 -12.84 -3.59 15.97
CA CYS A 5 -12.17 -4.60 15.14
C CYS A 5 -11.34 -3.99 14.01
N ILE A 6 -10.38 -4.79 13.56
CA ILE A 6 -9.63 -4.57 12.32
C ILE A 6 -10.21 -5.51 11.25
N LEU A 7 -10.83 -4.95 10.23
CA LEU A 7 -11.25 -5.71 9.05
C LEU A 7 -10.05 -5.87 8.13
N CYS A 8 -9.50 -7.06 8.09
CA CYS A 8 -8.31 -7.41 7.32
C CYS A 8 -8.69 -8.13 6.03
N GLY A 9 -8.17 -7.67 4.93
CA GLY A 9 -8.40 -8.32 3.64
C GLY A 9 -7.51 -7.70 2.58
N GLY A 10 -7.16 -8.49 1.57
CA GLY A 10 -6.34 -8.03 0.46
C GLY A 10 -6.91 -6.79 -0.25
N VAL A 11 -6.11 -6.17 -1.09
CA VAL A 11 -6.56 -5.05 -1.92
C VAL A 11 -7.71 -5.55 -2.82
N GLY A 12 -8.81 -4.79 -2.88
CA GLY A 12 -9.99 -5.18 -3.68
C GLY A 12 -10.87 -6.29 -3.09
N SER A 13 -10.70 -6.64 -1.81
CA SER A 13 -11.55 -7.67 -1.15
C SER A 13 -12.92 -7.17 -0.71
N GLY A 14 -13.30 -5.93 -1.02
CA GLY A 14 -14.60 -5.37 -0.63
C GLY A 14 -14.69 -4.83 0.81
N LYS A 15 -13.54 -4.56 1.46
CA LYS A 15 -13.50 -4.03 2.84
C LYS A 15 -14.40 -2.82 3.07
N SER A 16 -14.35 -1.84 2.15
CA SER A 16 -15.13 -0.61 2.24
C SER A 16 -16.63 -0.90 2.25
N ARG A 17 -17.10 -1.73 1.32
CA ARG A 17 -18.49 -2.17 1.24
C ARG A 17 -18.92 -2.96 2.49
N THR A 18 -18.08 -3.86 2.99
CA THR A 18 -18.33 -4.63 4.21
C THR A 18 -18.38 -3.74 5.45
N ALA A 19 -17.53 -2.72 5.53
CA ALA A 19 -17.54 -1.76 6.62
C ALA A 19 -18.84 -0.94 6.64
N LEU A 20 -19.30 -0.48 5.49
CA LEU A 20 -20.59 0.23 5.37
C LEU A 20 -21.77 -0.68 5.66
N ALA A 21 -21.76 -1.93 5.22
CA ALA A 21 -22.77 -2.91 5.59
C ALA A 21 -22.82 -3.13 7.11
N TYR A 22 -21.66 -3.22 7.76
CA TYR A 22 -21.60 -3.34 9.21
C TYR A 22 -22.16 -2.10 9.93
N TYR A 23 -21.80 -0.90 9.47
CA TYR A 23 -22.40 0.35 9.98
C TYR A 23 -23.91 0.31 9.78
N PHE A 24 -24.41 0.06 8.58
CA PHE A 24 -25.82 0.00 8.22
C PHE A 24 -26.62 -0.95 9.14
N LEU A 25 -26.11 -2.18 9.31
CA LEU A 25 -26.74 -3.18 10.18
C LEU A 25 -26.69 -2.76 11.66
N SER A 26 -25.60 -2.15 12.10
CA SER A 26 -25.43 -1.70 13.48
C SER A 26 -26.34 -0.53 13.85
N GLN A 27 -26.83 0.21 12.86
CA GLN A 27 -27.80 1.32 13.01
C GLN A 27 -29.26 0.87 12.76
N GLY A 28 -29.53 -0.43 12.82
CA GLY A 28 -30.88 -1.00 12.70
C GLY A 28 -31.36 -1.26 11.27
N GLY A 29 -30.53 -1.01 10.27
CA GLY A 29 -30.83 -1.39 8.90
C GLY A 29 -30.83 -2.92 8.75
N LYS A 30 -31.57 -3.45 7.75
CA LYS A 30 -31.59 -4.88 7.42
C LYS A 30 -31.41 -5.08 5.92
N LEU A 31 -30.51 -6.00 5.55
CA LEU A 31 -30.32 -6.46 4.19
C LEU A 31 -31.12 -7.77 4.02
N ILE A 32 -32.14 -7.77 3.17
CA ILE A 32 -33.02 -8.94 2.97
C ILE A 32 -32.53 -9.73 1.74
N ASN A 33 -32.30 -9.03 0.62
CA ASN A 33 -31.66 -9.57 -0.58
C ASN A 33 -30.99 -8.41 -1.34
N THR A 34 -30.54 -8.63 -2.58
CA THR A 34 -29.87 -7.62 -3.41
C THR A 34 -30.70 -6.35 -3.63
N ASP A 35 -32.04 -6.44 -3.63
CA ASP A 35 -32.93 -5.37 -4.02
C ASP A 35 -33.90 -4.93 -2.89
N LYS A 36 -33.90 -5.65 -1.77
CA LYS A 36 -34.80 -5.37 -0.64
C LYS A 36 -34.02 -5.20 0.66
N TYR A 37 -34.22 -4.08 1.31
CA TYR A 37 -33.63 -3.76 2.58
C TYR A 37 -34.59 -2.93 3.45
N VAL A 38 -34.37 -2.91 4.77
CA VAL A 38 -35.03 -2.00 5.69
C VAL A 38 -34.05 -0.87 6.01
N PRO A 39 -34.46 0.40 5.81
CA PRO A 39 -33.60 1.54 6.13
C PRO A 39 -33.18 1.60 7.60
N MET A 40 -32.08 2.29 7.89
CA MET A 40 -31.67 2.65 9.25
C MET A 40 -32.73 3.59 9.86
N GLN A 41 -32.97 3.50 11.16
CA GLN A 41 -34.01 4.31 11.81
C GLN A 41 -33.47 5.63 12.39
N ASN A 42 -32.41 5.62 13.15
CA ASN A 42 -31.77 6.80 13.72
C ASN A 42 -30.25 6.62 13.69
N PRO A 43 -29.64 6.69 12.50
CA PRO A 43 -28.23 6.41 12.37
C PRO A 43 -27.38 7.51 13.03
N LYS A 44 -26.31 7.09 13.69
CA LYS A 44 -25.26 7.99 14.16
C LYS A 44 -24.56 8.67 13.00
N ASP A 45 -24.00 9.85 13.24
CA ASP A 45 -23.09 10.47 12.28
C ASP A 45 -21.95 9.53 11.90
N LEU A 46 -21.61 9.50 10.62
CA LEU A 46 -20.56 8.63 10.07
C LEU A 46 -19.36 9.46 9.63
N TYR A 47 -18.21 9.13 10.18
CA TYR A 47 -16.92 9.72 9.79
C TYR A 47 -16.02 8.65 9.17
N ILE A 48 -15.60 8.86 7.94
CA ILE A 48 -14.70 7.99 7.20
C ILE A 48 -13.36 8.71 7.05
N ILE A 49 -12.35 8.24 7.78
CA ILE A 49 -10.99 8.77 7.72
C ILE A 49 -10.17 7.90 6.78
N THR A 50 -9.75 8.47 5.66
CA THR A 50 -9.11 7.74 4.56
C THR A 50 -7.85 8.47 4.04
N THR A 51 -7.34 8.12 2.89
CA THR A 51 -6.26 8.87 2.22
C THR A 51 -6.81 10.16 1.59
N ALA A 52 -5.98 11.21 1.49
CA ALA A 52 -6.39 12.47 0.83
C ALA A 52 -6.92 12.19 -0.58
N ARG A 53 -6.27 11.30 -1.32
CA ARG A 53 -6.67 10.94 -2.66
C ARG A 53 -8.07 10.31 -2.72
N LYS A 54 -8.38 9.30 -1.90
CA LYS A 54 -9.71 8.66 -1.91
C LYS A 54 -10.82 9.65 -1.54
N ARG A 55 -10.51 10.63 -0.68
CA ARG A 55 -11.41 11.75 -0.40
C ARG A 55 -11.63 12.60 -1.65
N ASP A 56 -10.54 13.03 -2.29
CA ASP A 56 -10.59 14.00 -3.41
C ASP A 56 -11.15 13.40 -4.69
N THR A 57 -10.99 12.09 -4.89
CA THR A 57 -11.58 11.34 -6.02
C THR A 57 -13.00 10.85 -5.76
N LEU A 58 -13.60 11.17 -4.60
CA LEU A 58 -14.95 10.77 -4.21
C LEU A 58 -15.17 9.24 -4.26
N GLU A 59 -14.12 8.43 -4.05
CA GLU A 59 -14.19 6.97 -4.17
C GLU A 59 -15.23 6.38 -3.21
N TRP A 60 -15.43 7.00 -2.04
CA TRP A 60 -16.41 6.55 -1.07
C TRP A 60 -17.87 6.82 -1.45
N GLU A 61 -18.16 7.79 -2.32
CA GLU A 61 -19.55 8.03 -2.81
C GLU A 61 -20.10 6.80 -3.54
N GLY A 62 -19.27 6.15 -4.36
CA GLY A 62 -19.64 4.90 -5.02
C GLY A 62 -19.91 3.74 -4.07
N GLU A 63 -19.30 3.75 -2.89
CA GLU A 63 -19.53 2.75 -1.85
C GLU A 63 -20.74 3.08 -0.96
N LEU A 64 -21.01 4.36 -0.73
CA LEU A 64 -22.14 4.87 0.07
C LEU A 64 -23.48 4.71 -0.65
N GLY A 65 -23.53 4.99 -1.96
CA GLY A 65 -24.75 5.02 -2.76
C GLY A 65 -25.66 3.79 -2.63
N PRO A 66 -25.16 2.54 -2.68
CA PRO A 66 -25.97 1.33 -2.49
C PRO A 66 -26.67 1.22 -1.14
N PHE A 67 -26.26 1.99 -0.13
CA PHE A 67 -26.91 2.06 1.19
C PHE A 67 -27.78 3.31 1.34
N LEU A 68 -28.07 4.03 0.25
CA LEU A 68 -28.79 5.32 0.23
C LEU A 68 -28.11 6.40 1.06
N MET A 69 -26.78 6.35 1.15
CA MET A 69 -25.94 7.30 1.88
C MET A 69 -25.14 8.16 0.90
N SER A 70 -24.92 9.42 1.26
CA SER A 70 -24.05 10.35 0.54
C SER A 70 -23.42 11.36 1.51
N THR A 71 -22.25 11.90 1.14
CA THR A 71 -21.67 13.06 1.85
C THR A 71 -22.39 14.36 1.54
N ARG A 72 -23.26 14.36 0.53
CA ARG A 72 -24.09 15.50 0.14
C ARG A 72 -25.43 15.41 0.84
N ASP A 73 -25.76 16.42 1.64
CA ASP A 73 -27.01 16.47 2.44
C ASP A 73 -28.28 16.39 1.56
N ASP A 74 -28.23 16.95 0.34
CA ASP A 74 -29.35 16.93 -0.62
C ASP A 74 -29.63 15.56 -1.25
N VAL A 75 -28.68 14.63 -1.15
CA VAL A 75 -28.75 13.27 -1.72
C VAL A 75 -28.81 12.19 -0.63
N ASN A 76 -28.31 12.49 0.57
CA ASN A 76 -28.35 11.55 1.67
C ASN A 76 -29.80 11.27 2.11
N PHE A 77 -30.21 10.03 2.02
CA PHE A 77 -31.58 9.63 2.44
C PHE A 77 -31.81 9.82 3.94
N TYR A 78 -30.75 9.74 4.73
CA TYR A 78 -30.81 9.83 6.19
C TYR A 78 -30.48 11.23 6.68
N SER A 79 -30.97 11.61 7.86
CA SER A 79 -30.72 12.92 8.48
C SER A 79 -29.35 13.03 9.17
N ASN A 80 -28.60 11.93 9.24
CA ASN A 80 -27.27 11.94 9.87
C ASN A 80 -26.21 12.56 8.95
N LYS A 81 -25.21 13.16 9.56
CA LYS A 81 -24.07 13.70 8.84
C LYS A 81 -23.11 12.58 8.40
N ILE A 82 -22.69 12.61 7.14
CA ILE A 82 -21.67 11.72 6.59
C ILE A 82 -20.48 12.56 6.14
N THR A 83 -19.30 12.27 6.67
CA THR A 83 -18.07 13.02 6.39
C THR A 83 -16.98 12.07 5.94
N VAL A 84 -16.38 12.33 4.79
CA VAL A 84 -15.16 11.66 4.30
C VAL A 84 -14.01 12.65 4.35
N ASP A 85 -12.96 12.35 5.12
CA ASP A 85 -11.81 13.23 5.22
C ASP A 85 -10.49 12.44 5.30
N SER A 86 -9.38 13.16 5.15
CA SER A 86 -8.06 12.54 5.15
C SER A 86 -7.47 12.38 6.54
N TRP A 87 -6.56 11.41 6.69
CA TRP A 87 -5.75 11.24 7.90
C TRP A 87 -5.02 12.52 8.33
N ASN A 88 -4.66 13.40 7.40
CA ASN A 88 -4.01 14.67 7.72
C ASN A 88 -4.90 15.59 8.57
N ASN A 89 -6.21 15.44 8.44
CA ASN A 89 -7.23 16.25 9.10
C ASN A 89 -7.81 15.58 10.36
N ILE A 90 -7.38 14.37 10.73
CA ILE A 90 -7.98 13.58 11.82
C ILE A 90 -8.11 14.35 13.16
N LYS A 91 -7.22 15.30 13.42
CA LYS A 91 -7.28 16.13 14.64
C LYS A 91 -8.59 16.92 14.79
N LYS A 92 -9.22 17.31 13.67
CA LYS A 92 -10.48 18.06 13.68
C LYS A 92 -11.63 17.31 14.38
N TYR A 93 -11.49 15.99 14.46
CA TYR A 93 -12.53 15.08 14.96
C TYR A 93 -12.26 14.57 16.38
N ALA A 94 -11.19 15.06 17.03
CA ALA A 94 -10.78 14.56 18.36
C ALA A 94 -11.86 14.69 19.43
N ASP A 95 -12.73 15.70 19.32
CA ASP A 95 -13.80 16.00 20.29
C ASP A 95 -15.18 15.48 19.90
N VAL A 96 -15.29 14.81 18.73
CA VAL A 96 -16.55 14.19 18.26
C VAL A 96 -16.97 13.09 19.23
N LYS A 97 -18.27 13.05 19.53
CA LYS A 97 -18.87 12.07 20.46
C LYS A 97 -20.09 11.40 19.84
N ASN A 98 -20.40 10.18 20.29
CA ASN A 98 -21.57 9.41 19.90
C ASN A 98 -21.73 9.18 18.39
N ALA A 99 -20.63 9.15 17.65
CA ALA A 99 -20.57 8.91 16.22
C ALA A 99 -20.02 7.52 15.89
N PHE A 100 -20.02 7.19 14.60
CA PHE A 100 -19.37 6.00 14.07
C PHE A 100 -18.18 6.38 13.17
N PHE A 101 -17.03 5.77 13.40
CA PHE A 101 -15.81 6.02 12.62
C PHE A 101 -15.39 4.78 11.83
N ILE A 102 -15.11 4.97 10.55
CA ILE A 102 -14.40 4.01 9.69
C ILE A 102 -13.01 4.58 9.40
N PHE A 103 -11.96 3.91 9.89
CA PHE A 103 -10.58 4.29 9.65
C PHE A 103 -10.03 3.42 8.51
N ASP A 104 -10.01 3.95 7.31
CA ASP A 104 -9.57 3.24 6.10
C ASP A 104 -8.08 3.42 5.87
N GLU A 105 -7.43 2.37 5.34
CA GLU A 105 -5.97 2.31 5.14
C GLU A 105 -5.22 2.61 6.43
N GLN A 106 -5.44 1.76 7.46
CA GLN A 106 -4.91 1.96 8.81
C GLN A 106 -3.47 2.50 8.82
N ARG A 107 -3.30 3.68 9.42
CA ARG A 107 -2.01 4.37 9.61
C ARG A 107 -1.69 4.63 11.08
N VAL A 108 -2.38 3.93 11.97
CA VAL A 108 -2.30 4.12 13.42
C VAL A 108 -1.15 3.28 13.98
N VAL A 109 0.07 3.70 13.66
CA VAL A 109 1.31 3.05 14.14
C VAL A 109 2.21 4.09 14.84
N GLY A 110 3.03 3.64 15.76
CA GLY A 110 3.94 4.53 16.49
C GLY A 110 3.23 5.36 17.56
N SER A 111 3.62 6.66 17.72
CA SER A 111 3.13 7.58 18.75
C SER A 111 2.88 9.00 18.24
N GLY A 112 2.82 9.16 16.92
CA GLY A 112 2.66 10.45 16.27
C GLY A 112 1.30 11.10 16.47
N THR A 113 1.09 12.23 15.81
CA THR A 113 -0.12 13.05 15.91
C THR A 113 -1.39 12.29 15.55
N TRP A 114 -1.35 11.45 14.53
CA TRP A 114 -2.51 10.65 14.10
C TRP A 114 -2.93 9.64 15.17
N VAL A 115 -1.96 9.00 15.84
CA VAL A 115 -2.23 8.08 16.96
C VAL A 115 -2.89 8.80 18.12
N LYS A 116 -2.41 10.00 18.47
CA LYS A 116 -2.99 10.80 19.57
C LYS A 116 -4.43 11.17 19.25
N ALA A 117 -4.72 11.63 18.04
CA ALA A 117 -6.08 11.96 17.62
C ALA A 117 -6.99 10.72 17.57
N PHE A 118 -6.52 9.61 17.01
CA PHE A 118 -7.25 8.34 17.01
C PHE A 118 -7.64 7.91 18.44
N LEU A 119 -6.68 7.94 19.37
CA LEU A 119 -6.96 7.57 20.78
C LEU A 119 -7.92 8.53 21.47
N ALA A 120 -7.91 9.83 21.13
CA ALA A 120 -8.90 10.79 21.62
C ALA A 120 -10.30 10.44 21.11
N ILE A 121 -10.45 10.23 19.79
CA ILE A 121 -11.71 9.85 19.15
C ILE A 121 -12.28 8.56 19.78
N THR A 122 -11.47 7.52 19.95
CA THR A 122 -11.94 6.22 20.45
C THR A 122 -12.34 6.25 21.93
N ARG A 123 -11.85 7.22 22.70
CA ARG A 123 -12.23 7.42 24.12
C ARG A 123 -13.54 8.19 24.28
N ASN A 124 -14.01 8.87 23.25
CA ASN A 124 -15.19 9.76 23.30
C ASN A 124 -16.53 9.06 23.07
N ASN A 125 -16.67 7.80 23.47
CA ASN A 125 -17.89 7.00 23.31
C ASN A 125 -18.31 6.86 21.81
N ASN A 126 -17.35 6.82 20.90
CA ASN A 126 -17.58 6.56 19.50
C ASN A 126 -17.50 5.06 19.18
N ASN A 127 -18.31 4.61 18.25
CA ASN A 127 -18.12 3.32 17.63
C ASN A 127 -17.08 3.45 16.51
N TRP A 128 -16.27 2.43 16.30
CA TRP A 128 -15.22 2.51 15.29
C TRP A 128 -14.75 1.14 14.81
N ILE A 129 -14.28 1.09 13.58
CA ILE A 129 -13.57 -0.03 12.96
C ILE A 129 -12.40 0.47 12.14
N LEU A 130 -11.41 -0.40 11.96
CA LEU A 130 -10.24 -0.17 11.11
C LEU A 130 -10.27 -1.07 9.89
N LEU A 131 -9.89 -0.54 8.74
CA LEU A 131 -9.70 -1.32 7.50
C LEU A 131 -8.21 -1.37 7.18
N SER A 132 -7.69 -2.56 6.92
CA SER A 132 -6.29 -2.72 6.50
C SER A 132 -6.09 -3.96 5.66
N ALA A 133 -5.21 -3.87 4.67
CA ALA A 133 -4.67 -5.04 3.99
C ALA A 133 -3.46 -5.63 4.74
N THR A 134 -2.78 -4.79 5.53
CA THR A 134 -1.57 -5.13 6.29
C THR A 134 -1.67 -4.51 7.68
N PRO A 135 -2.33 -5.17 8.63
CA PRO A 135 -2.70 -4.56 9.92
C PRO A 135 -1.51 -4.26 10.84
N GLY A 136 -0.34 -4.85 10.61
CA GLY A 136 0.90 -4.58 11.35
C GLY A 136 1.93 -5.68 11.12
N ASP A 137 3.21 -5.29 11.01
CA ASP A 137 4.35 -6.19 10.82
C ASP A 137 4.97 -6.63 12.15
N THR A 138 4.80 -5.79 13.17
CA THR A 138 5.35 -6.02 14.51
C THR A 138 4.28 -5.83 15.60
N TRP A 139 4.50 -6.38 16.77
CA TRP A 139 3.59 -6.18 17.91
C TRP A 139 3.47 -4.70 18.33
N SER A 140 4.50 -3.90 18.10
CA SER A 140 4.46 -2.46 18.35
C SER A 140 3.44 -1.72 17.49
N ASP A 141 3.12 -2.24 16.30
CA ASP A 141 2.15 -1.62 15.40
C ASP A 141 0.71 -1.76 15.91
N TYR A 142 0.45 -2.77 16.75
CA TYR A 142 -0.85 -2.99 17.36
C TYR A 142 -1.08 -2.18 18.65
N ILE A 143 -0.06 -1.54 19.23
CA ILE A 143 -0.16 -0.85 20.51
C ILE A 143 -1.32 0.16 20.55
N PRO A 144 -1.48 1.08 19.56
CA PRO A 144 -2.57 2.05 19.60
C PRO A 144 -3.96 1.39 19.59
N VAL A 145 -4.12 0.34 18.81
CA VAL A 145 -5.40 -0.38 18.68
C VAL A 145 -5.69 -1.18 19.95
N PHE A 146 -4.67 -1.77 20.57
CA PHE A 146 -4.82 -2.46 21.86
C PHE A 146 -5.20 -1.50 22.98
N ILE A 147 -4.64 -0.29 22.99
CA ILE A 147 -5.03 0.76 23.95
C ILE A 147 -6.47 1.21 23.67
N ALA A 148 -6.85 1.45 22.43
CA ALA A 148 -8.20 1.84 22.05
C ALA A 148 -9.27 0.79 22.40
N ASN A 149 -8.89 -0.49 22.40
CA ASN A 149 -9.75 -1.60 22.87
C ASN A 149 -9.70 -1.81 24.39
N GLY A 150 -8.96 -0.99 25.14
CA GLY A 150 -8.86 -1.09 26.60
C GLY A 150 -8.01 -2.26 27.12
N PHE A 151 -7.23 -2.93 26.27
CA PHE A 151 -6.35 -4.04 26.70
C PHE A 151 -5.14 -3.56 27.51
N TYR A 152 -4.72 -2.32 27.29
CA TYR A 152 -3.66 -1.62 28.03
C TYR A 152 -4.07 -0.16 28.23
N LYS A 153 -3.67 0.41 29.37
CA LYS A 153 -3.91 1.84 29.69
C LYS A 153 -3.11 2.77 28.77
N ASN A 154 -1.89 2.38 28.47
CA ASN A 154 -0.94 3.17 27.68
C ASN A 154 0.20 2.31 27.12
N ARG A 155 1.06 2.95 26.29
CA ARG A 155 2.24 2.31 25.69
C ARG A 155 3.23 1.79 26.72
N THR A 156 3.40 2.48 27.85
CA THR A 156 4.34 2.10 28.89
C THR A 156 3.96 0.77 29.52
N GLU A 157 2.67 0.58 29.84
CA GLU A 157 2.17 -0.68 30.36
C GLU A 157 2.41 -1.84 29.39
N PHE A 158 2.10 -1.65 28.11
CA PHE A 158 2.41 -2.65 27.07
C PHE A 158 3.91 -2.97 27.02
N SER A 159 4.76 -1.93 27.03
CA SER A 159 6.20 -2.10 26.91
C SER A 159 6.77 -2.88 28.09
N HIS A 160 6.35 -2.60 29.31
CA HIS A 160 6.79 -3.33 30.50
C HIS A 160 6.39 -4.80 30.46
N GLN A 161 5.22 -5.12 29.90
CA GLN A 161 4.73 -6.50 29.87
C GLN A 161 5.27 -7.32 28.70
N HIS A 162 5.70 -6.67 27.61
CA HIS A 162 5.94 -7.38 26.35
C HIS A 162 7.21 -7.04 25.62
N ILE A 163 7.97 -6.00 26.02
CA ILE A 163 9.18 -5.60 25.28
C ILE A 163 10.42 -5.77 26.14
N VAL A 164 11.41 -6.47 25.61
CA VAL A 164 12.78 -6.49 26.11
C VAL A 164 13.63 -5.61 25.23
N TYR A 165 14.31 -4.64 25.80
CA TYR A 165 15.21 -3.73 25.08
C TYR A 165 16.64 -4.23 25.11
N LYS A 166 17.42 -3.91 24.09
CA LYS A 166 18.86 -4.18 24.02
C LYS A 166 19.60 -3.38 25.10
N ARG A 167 20.46 -4.06 25.88
CA ARG A 167 21.16 -3.45 27.05
C ARG A 167 22.17 -2.36 26.68
N PHE A 168 22.79 -2.43 25.50
CA PHE A 168 23.93 -1.56 25.11
C PHE A 168 23.66 -0.74 23.86
N SER A 169 22.43 -0.31 23.62
CA SER A 169 22.10 0.55 22.49
C SER A 169 22.00 2.01 22.94
N LYS A 170 22.55 2.94 22.13
CA LYS A 170 22.50 4.39 22.38
C LYS A 170 21.06 4.93 22.48
N PHE A 171 20.10 4.28 21.80
CA PHE A 171 18.67 4.56 21.87
C PHE A 171 17.91 3.26 22.15
N PRO A 172 16.71 3.33 22.78
CA PRO A 172 15.91 2.14 23.06
C PRO A 172 15.61 1.35 21.77
N GLN A 173 16.24 0.20 21.61
CA GLN A 173 15.99 -0.73 20.52
C GLN A 173 15.37 -2.00 21.08
N ILE A 174 14.29 -2.45 20.45
CA ILE A 174 13.63 -3.70 20.82
C ILE A 174 14.57 -4.87 20.48
N ASP A 175 14.87 -5.68 21.48
CA ASP A 175 15.59 -6.94 21.31
C ASP A 175 14.60 -8.04 20.91
N ARG A 176 13.59 -8.26 21.74
CA ARG A 176 12.55 -9.25 21.52
C ARG A 176 11.24 -8.91 22.22
N TYR A 177 10.18 -9.58 21.80
CA TYR A 177 8.90 -9.56 22.50
C TYR A 177 8.76 -10.79 23.40
N ILE A 178 8.14 -10.60 24.57
CA ILE A 178 7.80 -11.66 25.53
C ILE A 178 6.30 -11.76 25.70
N ASN A 179 5.81 -12.84 26.32
CA ASN A 179 4.39 -13.12 26.52
C ASN A 179 3.55 -13.04 25.22
N THR A 180 4.15 -13.43 24.10
CA THR A 180 3.55 -13.31 22.75
C THR A 180 2.26 -14.13 22.59
N GLY A 181 2.08 -15.19 23.35
CA GLY A 181 0.81 -15.95 23.37
C GLY A 181 -0.40 -15.11 23.79
N ARG A 182 -0.22 -14.14 24.74
CA ARG A 182 -1.26 -13.16 25.08
C ARG A 182 -1.51 -12.21 23.91
N LEU A 183 -0.48 -11.70 23.27
CA LEU A 183 -0.59 -10.78 22.13
C LEU A 183 -1.32 -11.43 20.95
N ILE A 184 -1.05 -12.71 20.68
CA ILE A 184 -1.75 -13.49 19.64
C ILE A 184 -3.25 -13.56 19.96
N ARG A 185 -3.63 -13.92 21.20
CA ARG A 185 -5.04 -13.97 21.61
C ARG A 185 -5.73 -12.62 21.49
N LEU A 186 -5.11 -11.54 21.95
CA LEU A 186 -5.65 -10.18 21.84
C LEU A 186 -5.84 -9.77 20.38
N ARG A 187 -4.83 -9.97 19.54
CA ARG A 187 -4.94 -9.70 18.10
C ARG A 187 -6.09 -10.49 17.48
N ASN A 188 -6.15 -11.79 17.71
CA ASN A 188 -7.19 -12.65 17.13
C ASN A 188 -8.61 -12.25 17.63
N SER A 189 -8.73 -11.64 18.80
CA SER A 189 -10.01 -11.16 19.30
C SER A 189 -10.54 -9.91 18.60
N ILE A 190 -9.70 -9.17 17.90
CA ILE A 190 -10.06 -7.93 17.18
C ILE A 190 -9.85 -8.02 15.67
N LEU A 191 -9.09 -8.99 15.18
CA LEU A 191 -8.85 -9.18 13.77
C LEU A 191 -10.01 -9.97 13.16
N VAL A 192 -10.59 -9.42 12.11
CA VAL A 192 -11.62 -10.07 11.28
C VAL A 192 -11.05 -10.24 9.89
N ASP A 193 -10.63 -11.44 9.57
CA ASP A 193 -10.13 -11.76 8.24
C ASP A 193 -11.29 -11.93 7.27
N MET A 194 -11.17 -11.29 6.12
CA MET A 194 -12.07 -11.51 5.00
C MET A 194 -11.54 -12.69 4.19
N ASP A 195 -12.13 -13.86 4.41
CA ASP A 195 -11.82 -15.07 3.64
C ASP A 195 -12.47 -14.98 2.25
N PHE A 196 -11.86 -14.16 1.40
CA PHE A 196 -12.32 -13.97 0.03
C PHE A 196 -11.41 -14.72 -0.94
N LYS A 197 -11.90 -15.84 -1.48
CA LYS A 197 -11.26 -16.55 -2.58
C LYS A 197 -11.58 -15.84 -3.89
N ARG A 198 -10.58 -15.24 -4.51
CA ARG A 198 -10.70 -14.63 -5.83
C ARG A 198 -10.88 -15.73 -6.88
N LYS A 199 -11.69 -15.46 -7.90
CA LYS A 199 -11.84 -16.35 -9.06
C LYS A 199 -10.67 -16.23 -10.04
N THR A 200 -9.83 -15.21 -9.86
CA THR A 200 -8.68 -14.94 -10.72
C THR A 200 -7.47 -15.77 -10.33
N VAL A 201 -6.73 -16.22 -11.32
CA VAL A 201 -5.41 -16.84 -11.19
C VAL A 201 -4.35 -15.79 -11.52
N SER A 202 -3.40 -15.59 -10.62
CA SER A 202 -2.31 -14.62 -10.80
C SER A 202 -1.04 -15.35 -11.25
N HIS A 203 -0.53 -14.98 -12.41
CA HIS A 203 0.70 -15.50 -12.99
C HIS A 203 1.82 -14.48 -12.78
N HIS A 204 2.82 -14.84 -11.97
CA HIS A 204 3.99 -13.99 -11.73
C HIS A 204 5.20 -14.56 -12.44
N GLU A 205 5.80 -13.75 -13.31
CA GLU A 205 6.98 -14.11 -14.09
C GLU A 205 8.13 -13.15 -13.81
N ASP A 206 9.32 -13.70 -13.53
CA ASP A 206 10.57 -12.94 -13.39
C ASP A 206 11.26 -12.86 -14.76
N VAL A 207 11.27 -11.68 -15.38
CA VAL A 207 11.94 -11.43 -16.67
C VAL A 207 13.35 -10.92 -16.40
N TYR A 208 14.36 -11.75 -16.70
CA TYR A 208 15.75 -11.41 -16.47
C TYR A 208 16.35 -10.62 -17.63
N VAL A 209 16.91 -9.46 -17.32
CA VAL A 209 17.56 -8.54 -18.25
C VAL A 209 19.03 -8.37 -17.92
N LYS A 210 19.80 -7.84 -18.86
CA LYS A 210 21.23 -7.53 -18.70
C LYS A 210 21.41 -6.22 -17.91
N TYR A 211 22.64 -5.90 -17.60
CA TYR A 211 23.09 -4.62 -17.06
C TYR A 211 24.58 -4.46 -17.26
N ASP A 212 25.08 -3.23 -17.26
CA ASP A 212 26.52 -2.95 -17.31
C ASP A 212 27.22 -3.35 -16.01
N ILE A 213 27.79 -4.56 -16.02
CA ILE A 213 28.50 -5.15 -14.90
C ILE A 213 29.77 -4.35 -14.56
N SER A 214 30.45 -3.80 -15.59
CA SER A 214 31.69 -3.05 -15.41
C SER A 214 31.45 -1.78 -14.61
N THR A 215 30.55 -0.92 -15.11
CA THR A 215 30.15 0.32 -14.44
C THR A 215 29.55 0.08 -13.07
N TYR A 216 28.71 -0.96 -12.91
CA TYR A 216 28.13 -1.33 -11.62
C TYR A 216 29.21 -1.66 -10.56
N LYS A 217 30.24 -2.46 -10.94
CA LYS A 217 31.34 -2.83 -10.07
C LYS A 217 32.26 -1.65 -9.76
N ASP A 218 32.53 -0.81 -10.76
CA ASP A 218 33.40 0.35 -10.61
C ASP A 218 32.82 1.37 -9.61
N ILE A 219 31.54 1.69 -9.73
CA ILE A 219 30.83 2.52 -8.76
C ILE A 219 30.94 1.95 -7.32
N GLY A 220 30.83 0.63 -7.18
CA GLY A 220 30.97 -0.04 -5.89
C GLY A 220 32.36 0.11 -5.27
N LYS A 221 33.42 0.17 -6.09
CA LYS A 221 34.82 0.30 -5.66
C LYS A 221 35.21 1.75 -5.41
N THR A 222 34.92 2.62 -6.39
CA THR A 222 35.39 4.01 -6.39
C THR A 222 34.52 4.93 -5.55
N ARG A 223 33.26 4.57 -5.31
CA ARG A 223 32.23 5.44 -4.70
C ARG A 223 32.09 6.76 -5.44
N TRP A 224 32.21 6.72 -6.77
CA TRP A 224 32.11 7.86 -7.68
C TRP A 224 30.80 7.79 -8.50
N ASN A 225 30.08 8.91 -8.56
CA ASN A 225 28.89 9.07 -9.38
C ASN A 225 29.30 9.46 -10.82
N PRO A 226 29.19 8.57 -11.79
CA PRO A 226 29.62 8.88 -13.17
C PRO A 226 28.66 9.82 -13.91
N TYR A 227 27.45 10.06 -13.40
CA TYR A 227 26.45 10.92 -14.05
C TYR A 227 26.60 12.39 -13.66
N GLU A 228 27.03 12.66 -12.45
CA GLU A 228 27.18 14.01 -11.90
C GLU A 228 28.64 14.38 -11.64
N ASN A 229 29.56 13.43 -11.86
CA ASN A 229 30.98 13.57 -11.70
C ASN A 229 31.40 14.02 -10.29
N GLU A 230 30.84 13.38 -9.26
CA GLU A 230 31.09 13.69 -7.85
C GLU A 230 31.17 12.44 -6.94
N PRO A 231 31.76 12.53 -5.73
CA PRO A 231 31.82 11.43 -4.79
C PRO A 231 30.43 11.07 -4.24
N ILE A 232 30.13 9.77 -4.15
CA ILE A 232 28.92 9.26 -3.51
C ILE A 232 29.06 9.33 -1.98
N THR A 233 28.16 10.04 -1.32
CA THR A 233 28.29 10.40 0.09
C THR A 233 27.55 9.47 1.06
N ASN A 234 26.53 8.78 0.58
CA ASN A 234 25.67 7.97 1.44
C ASN A 234 25.10 6.71 0.74
N ALA A 235 24.50 5.82 1.55
CA ALA A 235 23.97 4.54 1.06
C ALA A 235 22.78 4.68 0.11
N SER A 236 21.92 5.67 0.32
CA SER A 236 20.74 5.88 -0.54
C SER A 236 21.15 6.36 -1.92
N GLU A 237 22.10 7.27 -1.99
CA GLU A 237 22.68 7.74 -3.24
C GLU A 237 23.35 6.61 -4.01
N LEU A 238 24.18 5.80 -3.33
CA LEU A 238 24.82 4.63 -3.93
C LEU A 238 23.79 3.65 -4.51
N CYS A 239 22.75 3.33 -3.76
CA CYS A 239 21.69 2.45 -4.24
C CYS A 239 20.94 3.06 -5.43
N TYR A 240 20.70 4.38 -5.43
CA TYR A 240 20.08 5.09 -6.54
C TYR A 240 20.93 5.00 -7.81
N ILE A 241 22.25 5.27 -7.72
CA ILE A 241 23.17 5.21 -8.85
C ILE A 241 23.30 3.78 -9.39
N TRP A 242 23.43 2.78 -8.53
CA TRP A 242 23.41 1.38 -8.95
C TRP A 242 22.12 1.03 -9.69
N ARG A 243 20.97 1.47 -9.20
CA ARG A 243 19.69 1.26 -9.90
C ARG A 243 19.65 1.98 -11.23
N LYS A 244 20.22 3.19 -11.33
CA LYS A 244 20.29 3.92 -12.59
C LYS A 244 21.08 3.14 -13.64
N VAL A 245 22.23 2.58 -13.29
CA VAL A 245 23.00 1.69 -14.19
C VAL A 245 22.17 0.48 -14.63
N VAL A 246 21.55 -0.20 -13.66
CA VAL A 246 20.82 -1.45 -13.92
C VAL A 246 19.54 -1.22 -14.71
N ASN A 247 18.80 -0.15 -14.41
CA ASN A 247 17.50 0.11 -15.01
C ASN A 247 17.57 0.87 -16.34
N SER A 248 18.73 1.43 -16.69
CA SER A 248 18.94 2.10 -17.99
C SER A 248 19.44 1.18 -19.10
N ASP A 249 19.67 -0.10 -18.82
CA ASP A 249 20.14 -1.05 -19.84
C ASP A 249 19.08 -1.27 -20.93
N GLU A 250 19.52 -1.26 -22.19
CA GLU A 250 18.64 -1.41 -23.36
C GLU A 250 17.85 -2.74 -23.37
N SER A 251 18.39 -3.79 -22.76
CA SER A 251 17.67 -5.07 -22.65
C SER A 251 16.36 -4.97 -21.90
N ARG A 252 16.19 -3.98 -20.99
CA ARG A 252 14.89 -3.70 -20.35
C ARG A 252 13.88 -3.13 -21.35
N GLN A 253 14.34 -2.25 -22.24
CA GLN A 253 13.48 -1.66 -23.27
C GLN A 253 13.00 -2.73 -24.26
N VAL A 254 13.92 -3.61 -24.68
CA VAL A 254 13.58 -4.76 -25.54
C VAL A 254 12.55 -5.66 -24.86
N ALA A 255 12.77 -6.03 -23.59
CA ALA A 255 11.82 -6.85 -22.85
C ALA A 255 10.43 -6.19 -22.70
N ILE A 256 10.37 -4.87 -22.52
CA ILE A 256 9.10 -4.13 -22.50
C ILE A 256 8.39 -4.20 -23.86
N MET A 257 9.12 -4.02 -24.97
CA MET A 257 8.53 -4.10 -26.31
C MET A 257 7.92 -5.49 -26.58
N GLU A 258 8.64 -6.55 -26.26
CA GLU A 258 8.16 -7.93 -26.40
C GLU A 258 6.91 -8.20 -25.54
N LEU A 259 6.90 -7.71 -24.30
CA LEU A 259 5.75 -7.86 -23.40
C LEU A 259 4.52 -7.06 -23.87
N VAL A 260 4.71 -5.85 -24.39
CA VAL A 260 3.60 -5.03 -24.91
C VAL A 260 3.07 -5.58 -26.23
N GLU A 261 3.91 -6.18 -27.06
CA GLU A 261 3.46 -6.90 -28.26
C GLU A 261 2.57 -8.08 -27.88
N LYS A 262 2.95 -8.85 -26.86
CA LYS A 262 2.17 -9.97 -26.33
C LYS A 262 0.90 -9.54 -25.61
N HIS A 263 0.95 -8.41 -24.88
CA HIS A 263 -0.14 -7.86 -24.09
C HIS A 263 -0.41 -6.41 -24.49
N PRO A 264 -1.25 -6.17 -25.51
CA PRO A 264 -1.41 -4.84 -26.11
C PRO A 264 -2.04 -3.79 -25.18
N LYS A 265 -2.51 -4.18 -24.01
CA LYS A 265 -3.00 -3.28 -22.94
C LYS A 265 -2.20 -3.59 -21.68
N ALA A 266 -1.30 -2.72 -21.29
CA ALA A 266 -0.44 -2.96 -20.14
C ALA A 266 -0.29 -1.72 -19.23
N ILE A 267 -0.22 -1.97 -17.93
CA ILE A 267 0.20 -0.97 -16.94
C ILE A 267 1.68 -1.22 -16.65
N ILE A 268 2.51 -0.20 -16.77
CA ILE A 268 3.93 -0.27 -16.42
C ILE A 268 4.20 0.57 -15.19
N PHE A 269 4.58 -0.09 -14.09
CA PHE A 269 4.99 0.59 -12.86
C PHE A 269 6.49 0.90 -12.88
N TYR A 270 6.84 2.13 -12.48
CA TYR A 270 8.22 2.60 -12.38
C TYR A 270 8.45 3.40 -11.09
N ASN A 271 9.73 3.60 -10.69
CA ASN A 271 10.10 4.33 -9.47
C ASN A 271 10.56 5.77 -9.74
N PHE A 272 11.48 5.96 -10.70
CA PHE A 272 12.26 7.19 -10.85
C PHE A 272 11.95 7.92 -12.15
N ASP A 273 12.16 9.23 -12.18
CA ASP A 273 11.87 10.06 -13.36
C ASP A 273 12.75 9.68 -14.56
N TYR A 274 14.01 9.26 -14.35
CA TYR A 274 14.84 8.75 -15.46
C TYR A 274 14.26 7.47 -16.08
N GLU A 275 13.56 6.63 -15.29
CA GLU A 275 12.87 5.45 -15.84
C GLU A 275 11.68 5.87 -16.72
N LEU A 276 10.95 6.92 -16.32
CA LEU A 276 9.88 7.49 -17.12
C LEU A 276 10.40 8.00 -18.47
N GLU A 277 11.51 8.75 -18.45
CA GLU A 277 12.10 9.25 -19.68
C GLU A 277 12.53 8.13 -20.64
N ILE A 278 13.11 7.05 -20.12
CA ILE A 278 13.43 5.86 -20.90
C ILE A 278 12.15 5.22 -21.47
N LEU A 279 11.13 5.04 -20.64
CA LEU A 279 9.86 4.44 -21.03
C LEU A 279 9.13 5.26 -22.12
N LYS A 280 9.21 6.58 -22.10
CA LYS A 280 8.66 7.46 -23.13
C LYS A 280 9.38 7.35 -24.48
N GLN A 281 10.65 6.98 -24.48
CA GLN A 281 11.46 6.83 -25.69
C GLN A 281 11.25 5.49 -26.40
N ILE A 282 10.63 4.52 -25.73
CA ILE A 282 10.36 3.20 -26.31
C ILE A 282 9.34 3.33 -27.44
N HIS A 283 9.64 2.71 -28.55
CA HIS A 283 8.69 2.55 -29.66
C HIS A 283 7.80 1.33 -29.40
N TYR A 284 6.61 1.55 -28.89
CA TYR A 284 5.65 0.48 -28.52
C TYR A 284 4.90 -0.14 -29.72
N GLY A 285 5.17 0.31 -30.94
CA GLY A 285 4.45 -0.10 -32.14
C GLY A 285 3.38 0.88 -32.59
N ASN A 286 2.85 0.65 -33.79
CA ASN A 286 1.86 1.55 -34.39
C ASN A 286 0.51 1.50 -33.68
N GLY A 287 -0.04 2.67 -33.41
CA GLY A 287 -1.38 2.81 -32.81
C GLY A 287 -1.46 2.53 -31.32
N VAL A 288 -0.33 2.39 -30.63
CA VAL A 288 -0.32 2.25 -29.16
C VAL A 288 -0.46 3.63 -28.52
N GLU A 289 -1.54 3.84 -27.75
CA GLU A 289 -1.77 5.04 -26.96
C GLU A 289 -0.92 5.01 -25.70
N ILE A 290 -0.23 6.10 -25.37
CA ILE A 290 0.58 6.21 -24.15
C ILE A 290 -0.05 7.26 -23.25
N ALA A 291 -0.32 6.90 -22.00
CA ALA A 291 -0.75 7.82 -20.97
C ALA A 291 0.04 7.61 -19.69
N GLU A 292 0.07 8.61 -18.83
CA GLU A 292 0.91 8.59 -17.62
C GLU A 292 0.16 9.07 -16.37
N TRP A 293 0.56 8.46 -15.24
CA TRP A 293 0.11 8.86 -13.91
C TRP A 293 1.31 8.96 -12.96
N ASN A 294 1.65 10.16 -12.58
CA ASN A 294 2.78 10.46 -11.70
C ASN A 294 2.47 11.68 -10.82
N GLY A 295 3.45 12.19 -10.07
CA GLY A 295 3.29 13.35 -9.20
C GLY A 295 2.90 14.66 -9.91
N HIS A 296 3.10 14.75 -11.22
CA HIS A 296 2.89 15.96 -12.02
C HIS A 296 1.74 15.84 -13.02
N LYS A 297 1.44 14.63 -13.47
CA LYS A 297 0.49 14.38 -14.56
C LYS A 297 -0.45 13.23 -14.21
N HIS A 298 -1.74 13.46 -14.34
CA HIS A 298 -2.79 12.52 -13.99
C HIS A 298 -3.73 12.30 -15.19
N GLN A 299 -3.25 11.59 -16.20
CA GLN A 299 -4.08 11.26 -17.37
C GLN A 299 -5.05 10.12 -17.03
N PRO A 300 -6.24 10.09 -17.65
CA PRO A 300 -7.14 8.94 -17.51
C PRO A 300 -6.54 7.69 -18.14
N ILE A 301 -6.99 6.52 -17.69
CA ILE A 301 -6.63 5.25 -18.31
C ILE A 301 -7.15 5.22 -19.74
N PRO A 302 -6.31 4.91 -20.74
CA PRO A 302 -6.74 4.86 -22.13
C PRO A 302 -7.89 3.87 -22.36
N THR A 303 -8.69 4.14 -23.37
CA THR A 303 -9.87 3.33 -23.70
C THR A 303 -9.72 2.53 -24.98
N GLY A 304 -8.66 2.78 -25.77
CA GLY A 304 -8.37 2.14 -27.04
C GLY A 304 -8.04 0.64 -26.94
N ASP A 305 -7.76 0.02 -28.07
CA ASP A 305 -7.46 -1.40 -28.15
C ASP A 305 -6.01 -1.73 -27.83
N LYS A 306 -5.11 -0.77 -28.02
CA LYS A 306 -3.70 -0.90 -27.70
C LYS A 306 -3.22 0.30 -26.91
N TRP A 307 -2.70 0.08 -25.72
CA TRP A 307 -2.22 1.18 -24.89
C TRP A 307 -1.22 0.73 -23.83
N VAL A 308 -0.39 1.67 -23.41
CA VAL A 308 0.53 1.55 -22.28
C VAL A 308 0.22 2.67 -21.28
N TYR A 309 0.03 2.31 -20.02
CA TYR A 309 -0.20 3.26 -18.94
C TYR A 309 1.00 3.27 -18.00
N LEU A 310 1.78 4.36 -18.05
CA LEU A 310 2.98 4.54 -17.26
C LEU A 310 2.64 5.09 -15.88
N VAL A 311 2.89 4.35 -14.83
CA VAL A 311 2.44 4.68 -13.47
C VAL A 311 3.61 4.73 -12.51
N GLN A 312 3.85 5.89 -11.89
CA GLN A 312 4.83 6.01 -10.83
C GLN A 312 4.28 5.41 -9.53
N TYR A 313 5.07 4.57 -8.85
CA TYR A 313 4.62 3.91 -7.61
C TYR A 313 4.14 4.87 -6.54
N THR A 314 4.84 5.98 -6.32
CA THR A 314 4.50 6.97 -5.28
C THR A 314 3.15 7.65 -5.50
N ALA A 315 2.76 7.84 -6.77
CA ALA A 315 1.50 8.48 -7.14
C ALA A 315 0.38 7.46 -7.46
N GLY A 316 0.73 6.27 -7.92
CA GLY A 316 -0.19 5.31 -8.53
C GLY A 316 -0.44 4.02 -7.77
N CYS A 317 0.22 3.76 -6.64
CA CYS A 317 -0.05 2.54 -5.89
C CYS A 317 -1.36 2.59 -5.06
N GLU A 318 -1.99 3.75 -4.90
CA GLU A 318 -3.23 3.93 -4.13
C GLU A 318 -4.30 4.66 -4.95
N GLY A 319 -5.58 4.43 -4.64
CA GLY A 319 -6.72 5.27 -5.02
C GLY A 319 -7.23 5.18 -6.47
N TRP A 320 -6.93 4.14 -7.24
CA TRP A 320 -7.58 3.86 -8.54
C TRP A 320 -7.59 2.38 -8.87
N ASN A 321 -8.42 1.99 -9.83
CA ASN A 321 -8.58 0.61 -10.25
C ASN A 321 -8.57 0.54 -11.78
N CYS A 322 -8.07 -0.54 -12.33
CA CYS A 322 -8.17 -0.83 -13.75
C CYS A 322 -8.70 -2.25 -13.95
N ILE A 323 -9.84 -2.35 -14.61
CA ILE A 323 -10.42 -3.62 -15.05
C ILE A 323 -10.40 -3.75 -16.58
N ARG A 324 -9.57 -2.94 -17.25
CA ARG A 324 -9.47 -2.91 -18.73
C ARG A 324 -8.26 -3.66 -19.24
N THR A 325 -7.40 -4.14 -18.36
CA THR A 325 -6.25 -5.00 -18.68
C THR A 325 -6.12 -6.10 -17.65
N ASP A 326 -5.52 -7.19 -18.08
CA ASP A 326 -5.09 -8.32 -17.26
C ASP A 326 -3.59 -8.26 -16.93
N THR A 327 -2.86 -7.23 -17.37
CA THR A 327 -1.40 -7.24 -17.35
C THR A 327 -0.79 -6.03 -16.64
N ILE A 328 0.12 -6.33 -15.71
CA ILE A 328 1.03 -5.36 -15.08
C ILE A 328 2.48 -5.76 -15.34
N ILE A 329 3.27 -4.79 -15.74
CA ILE A 329 4.73 -4.91 -15.90
C ILE A 329 5.40 -4.03 -14.85
N PHE A 330 6.21 -4.61 -14.00
CA PHE A 330 7.05 -3.90 -13.04
C PHE A 330 8.40 -3.63 -13.69
N TYR A 331 8.59 -2.43 -14.25
CA TYR A 331 9.85 -2.03 -14.89
C TYR A 331 11.04 -2.15 -13.94
N SER A 332 10.84 -1.74 -12.71
CA SER A 332 11.75 -1.95 -11.60
C SER A 332 10.98 -2.22 -10.31
N GLN A 333 11.55 -2.96 -9.37
CA GLN A 333 10.88 -3.27 -8.11
C GLN A 333 10.92 -2.08 -7.14
N ASN A 334 9.82 -1.82 -6.42
CA ASN A 334 9.84 -0.87 -5.31
C ASN A 334 10.45 -1.51 -4.06
N TYR A 335 11.02 -0.71 -3.16
CA TYR A 335 11.62 -1.17 -1.91
C TYR A 335 10.60 -1.64 -0.87
N SER A 336 9.35 -1.21 -0.99
CA SER A 336 8.29 -1.51 -0.05
C SER A 336 7.43 -2.70 -0.52
N TYR A 337 7.35 -3.74 0.31
CA TYR A 337 6.45 -4.87 0.07
C TYR A 337 4.99 -4.40 -0.05
N LYS A 338 4.56 -3.49 0.84
CA LYS A 338 3.19 -2.93 0.81
C LYS A 338 2.88 -2.24 -0.52
N VAL A 339 3.81 -1.45 -1.04
CA VAL A 339 3.64 -0.75 -2.32
C VAL A 339 3.50 -1.74 -3.48
N MET A 340 4.31 -2.80 -3.51
CA MET A 340 4.22 -3.84 -4.52
C MET A 340 2.89 -4.59 -4.49
N GLU A 341 2.39 -4.94 -3.28
CA GLU A 341 1.08 -5.56 -3.10
C GLU A 341 -0.06 -4.65 -3.56
N GLN A 342 0.01 -3.37 -3.23
CA GLN A 342 -0.99 -2.39 -3.65
C GLN A 342 -1.00 -2.20 -5.17
N ALA A 343 0.19 -2.12 -5.79
CA ALA A 343 0.32 -2.03 -7.26
C ALA A 343 -0.26 -3.26 -7.95
N SER A 344 0.07 -4.47 -7.48
CA SER A 344 -0.49 -5.73 -8.01
C SER A 344 -2.02 -5.77 -7.89
N GLY A 345 -2.56 -5.21 -6.81
CA GLY A 345 -4.00 -5.15 -6.57
C GLY A 345 -4.78 -4.21 -7.51
N ARG A 346 -4.12 -3.44 -8.40
CA ARG A 346 -4.83 -2.49 -9.29
C ARG A 346 -5.72 -3.16 -10.33
N ILE A 347 -5.32 -4.31 -10.86
CA ILE A 347 -6.10 -5.08 -11.83
C ILE A 347 -6.86 -6.24 -11.20
N ASN A 348 -6.43 -6.73 -10.04
CA ASN A 348 -7.07 -7.84 -9.35
C ASN A 348 -8.24 -7.35 -8.49
N ARG A 349 -9.39 -7.16 -9.11
CA ARG A 349 -10.61 -6.63 -8.51
C ARG A 349 -11.76 -7.63 -8.58
N LEU A 350 -12.77 -7.46 -7.70
CA LEU A 350 -13.96 -8.32 -7.66
C LEU A 350 -14.72 -8.36 -8.98
N ASN A 351 -14.75 -7.23 -9.68
CA ASN A 351 -15.48 -7.03 -10.94
C ASN A 351 -14.56 -7.07 -12.17
N THR A 352 -13.34 -7.60 -12.05
CA THR A 352 -12.50 -7.80 -13.24
C THR A 352 -13.15 -8.85 -14.16
N PRO A 353 -13.19 -8.60 -15.48
CA PRO A 353 -13.69 -9.58 -16.43
C PRO A 353 -12.71 -10.72 -16.73
N PHE A 354 -11.45 -10.59 -16.28
CA PHE A 354 -10.38 -11.54 -16.56
C PHE A 354 -10.34 -12.66 -15.53
N THR A 355 -10.05 -13.89 -15.98
CA THR A 355 -9.78 -15.05 -15.13
C THR A 355 -8.31 -15.19 -14.80
N ASP A 356 -7.45 -14.79 -15.72
CA ASP A 356 -6.00 -14.85 -15.60
C ASP A 356 -5.41 -13.45 -15.58
N LEU A 357 -4.49 -13.20 -14.65
CA LEU A 357 -3.81 -11.92 -14.47
C LEU A 357 -2.31 -12.12 -14.53
N TYR A 358 -1.62 -11.34 -15.34
CA TYR A 358 -0.20 -11.47 -15.63
C TYR A 358 0.61 -10.35 -14.98
N TYR A 359 1.67 -10.74 -14.27
CA TYR A 359 2.55 -9.83 -13.54
C TYR A 359 3.99 -10.13 -13.92
N TYR A 360 4.59 -9.26 -14.72
CA TYR A 360 5.97 -9.39 -15.17
C TYR A 360 6.90 -8.52 -14.33
N HIS A 361 7.93 -9.13 -13.74
CA HIS A 361 8.89 -8.47 -12.90
C HIS A 361 10.24 -8.39 -13.62
N LEU A 362 10.58 -7.23 -14.19
CA LEU A 362 11.89 -7.05 -14.82
C LEU A 362 12.97 -6.98 -13.75
N LYS A 363 13.98 -7.82 -13.86
CA LYS A 363 15.07 -7.97 -12.90
C LYS A 363 16.38 -8.21 -13.62
N SER A 364 17.46 -7.75 -13.03
CA SER A 364 18.80 -8.19 -13.40
C SER A 364 19.37 -9.17 -12.37
N ARG A 365 20.53 -9.74 -12.67
CA ARG A 365 21.30 -10.53 -11.71
C ARG A 365 22.27 -9.66 -10.87
N SER A 366 22.07 -8.35 -10.86
CA SER A 366 22.83 -7.43 -10.02
C SER A 366 22.58 -7.66 -8.53
N GLY A 367 23.56 -7.33 -7.70
CA GLY A 367 23.44 -7.48 -6.25
C GLY A 367 22.26 -6.72 -5.68
N ILE A 368 21.94 -5.52 -6.20
CA ILE A 368 20.82 -4.70 -5.71
C ILE A 368 19.45 -5.31 -6.06
N ASP A 369 19.24 -5.74 -7.32
CA ASP A 369 17.96 -6.36 -7.73
C ASP A 369 17.69 -7.67 -6.98
N LEU A 370 18.73 -8.49 -6.78
CA LEU A 370 18.61 -9.73 -6.01
C LEU A 370 18.29 -9.47 -4.53
N ALA A 371 18.90 -8.44 -3.93
CA ALA A 371 18.66 -8.09 -2.55
C ALA A 371 17.24 -7.52 -2.33
N ILE A 372 16.76 -6.66 -3.24
CA ILE A 372 15.37 -6.16 -3.23
C ILE A 372 14.40 -7.34 -3.36
N SER A 373 14.59 -8.21 -4.36
CA SER A 373 13.75 -9.38 -4.59
C SER A 373 13.70 -10.30 -3.36
N LYS A 374 14.84 -10.52 -2.70
CA LYS A 374 14.92 -11.31 -1.47
C LYS A 374 14.15 -10.69 -0.32
N ALA A 375 14.21 -9.36 -0.17
CA ALA A 375 13.46 -8.64 0.86
C ALA A 375 11.95 -8.79 0.62
N LEU A 376 11.49 -8.54 -0.60
CA LEU A 376 10.09 -8.63 -0.99
C LEU A 376 9.52 -10.05 -0.86
N LYS A 377 10.26 -11.09 -1.27
CA LYS A 377 9.87 -12.50 -1.07
C LYS A 377 9.67 -12.84 0.41
N ASN A 378 10.41 -12.22 1.30
CA ASN A 378 10.25 -12.36 2.74
C ASN A 378 9.21 -11.41 3.36
N LYS A 379 8.39 -10.74 2.53
CA LYS A 379 7.40 -9.74 2.94
C LYS A 379 7.98 -8.59 3.78
N LYS A 380 9.20 -8.18 3.44
CA LYS A 380 9.96 -7.12 4.13
C LYS A 380 10.30 -6.00 3.16
N ASN A 381 10.46 -4.80 3.72
CA ASN A 381 11.00 -3.68 2.96
C ASN A 381 12.51 -3.84 2.78
N PHE A 382 13.02 -3.43 1.63
CA PHE A 382 14.46 -3.34 1.40
C PHE A 382 15.06 -2.19 2.21
N ASN A 383 16.26 -2.40 2.75
CA ASN A 383 16.96 -1.40 3.54
C ASN A 383 18.36 -1.15 2.95
N GLU A 384 18.54 0.05 2.40
CA GLU A 384 19.74 0.49 1.68
C GLU A 384 20.99 0.46 2.56
N SER A 385 20.94 1.07 3.75
CA SER A 385 22.08 1.13 4.67
C SER A 385 22.56 -0.27 5.08
N ARG A 386 21.61 -1.20 5.31
CA ARG A 386 21.93 -2.59 5.65
C ARG A 386 22.53 -3.33 4.47
N PHE A 387 22.10 -3.03 3.26
CA PHE A 387 22.63 -3.65 2.04
C PHE A 387 24.06 -3.22 1.79
N VAL A 388 24.33 -1.91 1.82
CA VAL A 388 25.68 -1.35 1.61
C VAL A 388 26.67 -1.83 2.68
N SER A 389 26.27 -1.78 3.97
CA SER A 389 27.15 -2.22 5.07
C SER A 389 27.53 -3.71 5.03
N LYS A 390 26.71 -4.56 4.41
CA LYS A 390 27.03 -5.98 4.17
C LYS A 390 28.00 -6.15 3.00
N GLY A 391 27.87 -5.36 1.95
CA GLY A 391 28.80 -5.34 0.82
C GLY A 391 30.21 -4.93 1.25
N ASP A 392 30.33 -3.92 2.08
CA ASP A 392 31.62 -3.44 2.61
C ASP A 392 32.33 -4.50 3.50
N ARG A 393 31.57 -5.27 4.30
CA ARG A 393 32.12 -6.37 5.11
C ARG A 393 32.66 -7.52 4.26
N ASN A 394 31.96 -7.89 3.19
CA ASN A 394 32.41 -8.96 2.29
C ASN A 394 33.66 -8.56 1.49
N ASN A 395 33.85 -7.28 1.22
CA ASN A 395 35.06 -6.77 0.56
C ASN A 395 36.26 -6.71 1.54
N ALA A 396 36.00 -6.43 2.83
CA ALA A 396 37.04 -6.39 3.87
C ALA A 396 37.54 -7.79 4.31
N THR A 397 36.79 -8.85 4.07
CA THR A 397 37.17 -10.24 4.38
C THR A 397 37.86 -10.94 3.21
N ASN A 398 37.87 -10.35 2.02
CA ASN A 398 38.51 -10.87 0.81
C ASN A 398 39.74 -10.02 0.37
N SER A 399 40.20 -9.08 1.19
CA SER A 399 41.45 -8.34 1.11
C SER A 399 42.38 -8.79 2.20
#